data_6f09e33790fcd09b8869222b88c61dc2
#
_entry.id   6f09e33790fcd09b8869222b88c61dc2
#
_cell.length_a   1.000
_cell.length_b   1.000
_cell.length_c   1.000
_cell.angle_alpha   90.00
_cell.angle_beta   90.00
_cell.angle_gamma   90.00
#
_symmetry.space_group_name_H-M   'P 1'
#
loop_
_entity.id
_entity.type
_entity.pdbx_description
1 polymer ?
#
loop_
_entity_poly.entity_id
_entity_poly.type
_entity_poly.pdbx_seq_one_letter_code
_entity_poly.pdbx_strand_id
1 'polypeptide(L)'
;IYNYQDLRKDLIEKGHIFANNSDTEVLIHAYEEYGEDMLNKLRGMFAFVIWDSEKETLFGARDFFGIKPFYYTVVDGNIIYGSEIKSILAHPAYKKEVNDVALENYLTFQYSVLPETFFKGVYKLMPGHCFTFHNGEINIKRYWEPTFEADESKSLDEFVKEIDDAMHD
;
A
#
# COMPACT_ATOMS: atom_id res chain seq x y z
N ILE A 1 8.27 -6.43 -5.52
CA ILE A 1 7.18 -6.83 -6.44
C ILE A 1 7.57 -8.16 -7.06
N TYR A 2 6.77 -9.24 -6.85
CA TYR A 2 7.15 -10.58 -7.28
C TYR A 2 7.11 -10.77 -8.80
N ASN A 3 6.10 -10.22 -9.44
CA ASN A 3 5.90 -10.30 -10.88
C ASN A 3 6.56 -9.15 -11.67
N TYR A 4 7.55 -8.46 -11.10
CA TYR A 4 8.17 -7.29 -11.73
C TYR A 4 8.81 -7.60 -13.10
N GLN A 5 9.33 -8.82 -13.28
CA GLN A 5 9.97 -9.20 -14.55
C GLN A 5 8.97 -9.31 -15.70
N ASP A 6 7.76 -9.80 -15.44
CA ASP A 6 6.72 -9.90 -16.46
C ASP A 6 6.11 -8.53 -16.76
N LEU A 7 5.89 -7.71 -15.73
CA LEU A 7 5.50 -6.32 -15.91
C LEU A 7 6.54 -5.54 -16.71
N ARG A 8 7.82 -5.77 -16.47
CA ARG A 8 8.92 -5.14 -17.21
C ARG A 8 8.88 -5.51 -18.69
N LYS A 9 8.60 -6.76 -19.03
CA LYS A 9 8.47 -7.19 -20.45
C LYS A 9 7.31 -6.48 -21.13
N ASP A 10 6.13 -6.45 -20.50
CA ASP A 10 4.95 -5.75 -21.02
C ASP A 10 5.22 -4.26 -21.23
N LEU A 11 5.89 -3.60 -20.29
CA LEU A 11 6.25 -2.18 -20.40
C LEU A 11 7.29 -1.91 -21.50
N ILE A 12 8.26 -2.81 -21.71
CA ILE A 12 9.22 -2.71 -22.82
C ILE A 12 8.48 -2.83 -24.19
N GLU A 13 7.52 -3.75 -24.30
CA GLU A 13 6.71 -3.89 -25.51
C GLU A 13 5.88 -2.64 -25.81
N LYS A 14 5.56 -1.85 -24.78
CA LYS A 14 4.88 -0.55 -24.87
C LYS A 14 5.82 0.63 -25.11
N GLY A 15 7.12 0.38 -25.18
CA GLY A 15 8.13 1.38 -25.53
C GLY A 15 8.87 2.00 -24.34
N HIS A 16 8.66 1.54 -23.12
CA HIS A 16 9.42 1.99 -21.96
C HIS A 16 10.87 1.50 -22.01
N ILE A 17 11.81 2.37 -21.64
CA ILE A 17 13.24 2.09 -21.63
C ILE A 17 13.72 2.02 -20.19
N PHE A 18 14.30 0.90 -19.81
CA PHE A 18 14.78 0.62 -18.45
C PHE A 18 16.30 0.80 -18.35
N ALA A 19 16.75 1.47 -17.31
CA ALA A 19 18.16 1.65 -17.00
C ALA A 19 18.74 0.48 -16.17
N ASN A 20 17.89 -0.22 -15.41
CA ASN A 20 18.30 -1.33 -14.55
C ASN A 20 17.22 -2.44 -14.48
N ASN A 21 17.44 -3.45 -13.65
CA ASN A 21 16.53 -4.58 -13.44
C ASN A 21 15.85 -4.55 -12.07
N SER A 22 15.63 -3.37 -11.48
CA SER A 22 14.96 -3.28 -10.18
C SER A 22 13.43 -3.27 -10.33
N ASP A 23 12.75 -3.83 -9.34
CA ASP A 23 11.29 -3.72 -9.21
C ASP A 23 10.83 -2.27 -8.95
N THR A 24 11.68 -1.45 -8.34
CA THR A 24 11.40 -0.03 -8.11
C THR A 24 11.26 0.76 -9.41
N GLU A 25 12.12 0.50 -10.41
CA GLU A 25 12.01 1.16 -11.72
C GLU A 25 10.74 0.70 -12.46
N VAL A 26 10.36 -0.58 -12.31
CA VAL A 26 9.10 -1.10 -12.85
C VAL A 26 7.89 -0.36 -12.28
N LEU A 27 7.90 0.00 -10.99
CA LEU A 27 6.81 0.80 -10.39
C LEU A 27 6.66 2.17 -11.05
N ILE A 28 7.77 2.84 -11.37
CA ILE A 28 7.73 4.16 -12.02
C ILE A 28 7.10 4.05 -13.41
N HIS A 29 7.61 3.15 -14.25
CA HIS A 29 7.08 2.95 -15.61
C HIS A 29 5.65 2.41 -15.61
N ALA A 30 5.28 1.58 -14.63
CA ALA A 30 3.90 1.14 -14.49
C ALA A 30 2.96 2.30 -14.09
N TYR A 31 3.42 3.24 -13.27
CA TYR A 31 2.65 4.43 -12.95
C TYR A 31 2.51 5.37 -14.15
N GLU A 32 3.55 5.56 -14.93
CA GLU A 32 3.52 6.34 -16.18
C GLU A 32 2.51 5.76 -17.18
N GLU A 33 2.47 4.43 -17.34
CA GLU A 33 1.63 3.76 -18.32
C GLU A 33 0.17 3.61 -17.87
N TYR A 34 -0.05 3.23 -16.58
CA TYR A 34 -1.38 2.83 -16.09
C TYR A 34 -1.95 3.76 -15.02
N GLY A 35 -1.18 4.75 -14.54
CA GLY A 35 -1.59 5.56 -13.40
C GLY A 35 -1.84 4.70 -12.16
N GLU A 36 -2.91 4.99 -11.44
CA GLU A 36 -3.30 4.23 -10.24
C GLU A 36 -3.75 2.80 -10.52
N ASP A 37 -4.22 2.51 -11.74
CA ASP A 37 -4.64 1.16 -12.15
C ASP A 37 -3.47 0.15 -12.19
N MET A 38 -2.22 0.64 -12.12
CA MET A 38 -1.06 -0.21 -11.92
C MET A 38 -1.21 -1.15 -10.73
N LEU A 39 -1.90 -0.73 -9.66
CA LEU A 39 -2.07 -1.52 -8.45
C LEU A 39 -2.74 -2.87 -8.70
N ASN A 40 -3.64 -2.95 -9.68
CA ASN A 40 -4.31 -4.19 -10.08
C ASN A 40 -3.39 -5.16 -10.83
N LYS A 41 -2.21 -4.69 -11.24
CA LYS A 41 -1.21 -5.49 -11.96
C LYS A 41 -0.07 -5.96 -11.06
N LEU A 42 0.05 -5.40 -9.85
CA LEU A 42 1.12 -5.73 -8.92
C LEU A 42 0.80 -7.01 -8.15
N ARG A 43 1.79 -7.89 -8.03
CA ARG A 43 1.76 -9.05 -7.15
C ARG A 43 2.97 -8.98 -6.20
N GLY A 44 2.71 -9.07 -4.90
CA GLY A 44 3.79 -9.07 -3.91
C GLY A 44 3.48 -8.28 -2.65
N MET A 45 4.53 -8.01 -1.89
CA MET A 45 4.48 -7.26 -0.64
C MET A 45 5.14 -5.90 -0.84
N PHE A 46 4.37 -4.84 -0.70
CA PHE A 46 4.87 -3.49 -0.97
C PHE A 46 4.25 -2.41 -0.09
N ALA A 47 5.03 -1.37 0.12
CA ALA A 47 4.59 -0.06 0.53
C ALA A 47 5.51 0.95 -0.15
N PHE A 48 4.97 1.80 -1.01
CA PHE A 48 5.75 2.74 -1.80
C PHE A 48 5.07 4.11 -1.90
N VAL A 49 5.86 5.09 -2.28
CA VAL A 49 5.40 6.43 -2.63
C VAL A 49 6.11 6.86 -3.91
N ILE A 50 5.35 7.42 -4.84
CA ILE A 50 5.81 8.00 -6.11
C ILE A 50 5.51 9.50 -6.07
N TRP A 51 6.50 10.32 -6.39
CA TRP A 51 6.31 11.74 -6.63
C TRP A 51 6.13 12.00 -8.12
N ASP A 52 4.94 12.45 -8.49
CA ASP A 52 4.60 12.91 -9.84
C ASP A 52 4.87 14.42 -9.92
N SER A 53 5.96 14.79 -10.57
CA SER A 53 6.39 16.19 -10.68
C SER A 53 5.55 17.02 -11.66
N GLU A 54 4.87 16.36 -12.60
CA GLU A 54 4.00 17.06 -13.55
C GLU A 54 2.66 17.45 -12.91
N LYS A 55 2.12 16.56 -12.07
CA LYS A 55 0.87 16.79 -11.35
C LYS A 55 1.08 17.39 -9.96
N GLU A 56 2.33 17.54 -9.53
CA GLU A 56 2.69 17.96 -8.16
C GLU A 56 1.97 17.13 -7.09
N THR A 57 1.88 15.80 -7.31
CA THR A 57 1.11 14.87 -6.49
C THR A 57 2.00 13.75 -5.97
N LEU A 58 1.89 13.43 -4.69
CA LEU A 58 2.37 12.17 -4.13
C LEU A 58 1.30 11.10 -4.30
N PHE A 59 1.67 9.99 -4.92
CA PHE A 59 0.86 8.78 -4.97
C PHE A 59 1.53 7.70 -4.12
N GLY A 60 0.80 7.07 -3.22
CA GLY A 60 1.32 5.98 -2.40
C GLY A 60 0.33 4.85 -2.23
N ALA A 61 0.85 3.63 -2.03
CA ALA A 61 0.03 2.45 -1.86
C ALA A 61 0.67 1.45 -0.89
N ARG A 62 -0.19 0.64 -0.26
CA ARG A 62 0.17 -0.48 0.58
C ARG A 62 -0.44 -1.75 0.05
N ASP A 63 0.29 -2.85 0.11
CA ASP A 63 -0.12 -4.16 -0.41
C ASP A 63 -1.45 -4.67 0.15
N PHE A 64 -2.01 -5.68 -0.52
CA PHE A 64 -3.34 -6.23 -0.28
C PHE A 64 -3.59 -6.63 1.17
N PHE A 65 -2.60 -7.26 1.81
CA PHE A 65 -2.71 -7.75 3.19
C PHE A 65 -1.98 -6.88 4.21
N GLY A 66 -1.33 -5.77 3.76
CA GLY A 66 -0.59 -4.86 4.62
C GLY A 66 0.64 -5.50 5.25
N ILE A 67 1.32 -6.40 4.52
CA ILE A 67 2.54 -7.06 4.99
C ILE A 67 3.65 -6.04 5.22
N LYS A 68 3.79 -5.05 4.30
CA LYS A 68 4.73 -3.95 4.50
C LYS A 68 4.08 -2.84 5.31
N PRO A 69 4.77 -2.31 6.33
CA PRO A 69 4.23 -1.23 7.15
C PRO A 69 4.24 0.10 6.40
N PHE A 70 3.22 0.92 6.64
CA PHE A 70 3.16 2.31 6.18
C PHE A 70 2.41 3.16 7.18
N TYR A 71 3.10 4.17 7.73
CA TYR A 71 2.53 5.14 8.67
C TYR A 71 2.66 6.55 8.10
N TYR A 72 1.71 7.41 8.42
CA TYR A 72 1.71 8.80 7.97
C TYR A 72 1.03 9.73 8.96
N THR A 73 1.32 11.01 8.82
CA THR A 73 0.64 12.13 9.46
C THR A 73 0.64 13.31 8.51
N VAL A 74 -0.30 14.23 8.67
CA VAL A 74 -0.31 15.51 7.97
C VAL A 74 -0.23 16.62 9.02
N VAL A 75 0.81 17.45 8.92
CA VAL A 75 1.08 18.57 9.84
C VAL A 75 1.36 19.82 8.99
N ASP A 76 0.63 20.88 9.26
CA ASP A 76 0.79 22.18 8.58
C ASP A 76 0.79 22.06 7.04
N GLY A 77 -0.09 21.22 6.50
CA GLY A 77 -0.20 21.00 5.06
C GLY A 77 0.93 20.14 4.45
N ASN A 78 1.77 19.52 5.27
CA ASN A 78 2.84 18.62 4.82
C ASN A 78 2.57 17.20 5.26
N ILE A 79 2.78 16.24 4.38
CA ILE A 79 2.73 14.82 4.73
C ILE A 79 4.10 14.35 5.22
N ILE A 80 4.10 13.64 6.34
CA ILE A 80 5.27 12.95 6.89
C ILE A 80 4.92 11.47 6.92
N TYR A 81 5.75 10.63 6.34
CA TYR A 81 5.47 9.19 6.27
C TYR A 81 6.72 8.34 6.51
N GLY A 82 6.51 7.06 6.79
CA GLY A 82 7.60 6.10 6.97
C GLY A 82 7.11 4.71 7.33
N SER A 83 8.03 3.75 7.29
CA SER A 83 7.76 2.36 7.68
C SER A 83 7.63 2.17 9.18
N GLU A 84 8.12 3.11 9.98
CA GLU A 84 8.06 3.04 11.44
C GLU A 84 7.56 4.36 12.06
N ILE A 85 6.71 4.27 13.06
CA ILE A 85 6.15 5.44 13.76
C ILE A 85 7.26 6.32 14.35
N LYS A 86 8.36 5.71 14.82
CA LYS A 86 9.48 6.48 15.41
C LYS A 86 10.08 7.53 14.47
N SER A 87 10.06 7.30 13.16
CA SER A 87 10.54 8.28 12.19
C SER A 87 9.65 9.53 12.15
N ILE A 88 8.33 9.36 12.26
CA ILE A 88 7.36 10.44 12.37
C ILE A 88 7.54 11.19 13.70
N LEU A 89 7.71 10.45 14.81
CA LEU A 89 7.89 11.03 16.13
C LEU A 89 9.18 11.84 16.28
N ALA A 90 10.17 11.56 15.44
CA ALA A 90 11.44 12.30 15.42
C ALA A 90 11.35 13.62 14.62
N HIS A 91 10.30 13.80 13.81
CA HIS A 91 10.17 14.99 12.99
C HIS A 91 9.81 16.23 13.84
N PRO A 92 10.53 17.35 13.69
CA PRO A 92 10.39 18.52 14.57
C PRO A 92 9.00 19.18 14.50
N ALA A 93 8.29 19.06 13.38
CA ALA A 93 6.94 19.60 13.22
C ALA A 93 5.86 18.75 13.93
N TYR A 94 6.16 17.49 14.30
CA TYR A 94 5.19 16.63 14.94
C TYR A 94 5.21 16.78 16.47
N LYS A 95 4.07 17.10 17.08
CA LYS A 95 3.92 17.16 18.53
C LYS A 95 3.44 15.82 19.08
N LYS A 96 4.28 15.17 19.89
CA LYS A 96 3.95 13.88 20.51
C LYS A 96 2.79 14.01 21.50
N GLU A 97 1.71 13.29 21.24
CA GLU A 97 0.56 13.18 22.13
C GLU A 97 -0.01 11.76 22.07
N VAL A 98 -0.32 11.18 23.23
CA VAL A 98 -0.90 9.82 23.30
C VAL A 98 -2.36 9.85 22.85
N ASN A 99 -2.76 8.84 22.10
CA ASN A 99 -4.13 8.60 21.68
C ASN A 99 -4.80 7.59 22.65
N ASP A 100 -5.49 8.10 23.64
CA ASP A 100 -6.13 7.29 24.68
C ASP A 100 -7.19 6.34 24.11
N VAL A 101 -7.93 6.75 23.07
CA VAL A 101 -8.94 5.92 22.42
C VAL A 101 -8.30 4.71 21.73
N ALA A 102 -7.19 4.90 21.03
CA ALA A 102 -6.47 3.79 20.41
C ALA A 102 -5.84 2.86 21.44
N LEU A 103 -5.40 3.40 22.58
CA LEU A 103 -4.88 2.61 23.70
C LEU A 103 -5.98 1.75 24.33
N GLU A 104 -7.17 2.29 24.56
CA GLU A 104 -8.32 1.57 25.09
C GLU A 104 -8.72 0.38 24.18
N ASN A 105 -8.81 0.62 22.89
CA ASN A 105 -9.08 -0.42 21.90
C ASN A 105 -8.01 -1.52 21.91
N TYR A 106 -6.74 -1.14 22.03
CA TYR A 106 -5.65 -2.11 22.11
C TYR A 106 -5.71 -2.94 23.41
N LEU A 107 -6.01 -2.33 24.54
CA LEU A 107 -6.14 -3.06 25.81
C LEU A 107 -7.30 -4.08 25.78
N THR A 108 -8.33 -3.81 24.97
CA THR A 108 -9.47 -4.71 24.79
C THR A 108 -9.14 -5.87 23.84
N PHE A 109 -8.57 -5.56 22.67
CA PHE A 109 -8.38 -6.51 21.58
C PHE A 109 -6.94 -7.05 21.43
N GLN A 110 -5.97 -6.44 22.13
CA GLN A 110 -4.52 -6.70 22.02
C GLN A 110 -3.92 -6.43 20.64
N TYR A 111 -4.66 -5.81 19.75
CA TYR A 111 -4.19 -5.34 18.44
C TYR A 111 -5.00 -4.12 17.98
N SER A 112 -4.42 -3.34 17.07
CA SER A 112 -5.08 -2.16 16.53
C SER A 112 -5.78 -2.50 15.21
N VAL A 113 -7.10 -2.51 15.21
CA VAL A 113 -7.97 -2.75 14.05
C VAL A 113 -8.23 -1.50 13.21
N LEU A 114 -8.05 -0.31 13.80
CA LEU A 114 -8.34 0.98 13.20
C LEU A 114 -7.08 1.59 12.54
N PRO A 115 -7.25 2.59 11.66
CA PRO A 115 -6.11 3.33 11.10
C PRO A 115 -5.28 4.06 12.15
N GLU A 116 -5.90 4.48 13.25
CA GLU A 116 -5.27 5.23 14.34
C GLU A 116 -4.19 4.42 15.04
N THR A 117 -3.11 5.13 15.41
CA THR A 117 -2.03 4.57 16.23
C THR A 117 -2.12 5.08 17.67
N PHE A 118 -1.20 4.65 18.53
CA PHE A 118 -1.09 5.17 19.92
C PHE A 118 -0.69 6.65 20.00
N PHE A 119 -0.39 7.27 18.87
CA PHE A 119 -0.04 8.69 18.80
C PHE A 119 -1.09 9.44 17.98
N LYS A 120 -1.64 10.52 18.57
CA LYS A 120 -2.68 11.32 17.93
C LYS A 120 -2.21 11.88 16.58
N GLY A 121 -3.07 11.75 15.59
CA GLY A 121 -2.79 12.23 14.24
C GLY A 121 -1.77 11.40 13.45
N VAL A 122 -1.27 10.29 14.02
CA VAL A 122 -0.45 9.32 13.28
C VAL A 122 -1.33 8.13 12.92
N TYR A 123 -1.38 7.87 11.63
CA TYR A 123 -2.21 6.81 11.04
C TYR A 123 -1.38 5.76 10.35
N LYS A 124 -1.89 4.54 10.28
CA LYS A 124 -1.40 3.52 9.34
C LYS A 124 -2.24 3.56 8.08
N LEU A 125 -1.62 3.46 6.92
CA LEU A 125 -2.35 3.18 5.70
C LEU A 125 -2.88 1.74 5.78
N MET A 126 -4.20 1.57 5.60
CA MET A 126 -4.82 0.25 5.75
C MET A 126 -4.42 -0.68 4.60
N PRO A 127 -4.47 -2.02 4.81
CA PRO A 127 -4.24 -3.00 3.76
C PRO A 127 -5.14 -2.74 2.54
N GLY A 128 -4.60 -2.91 1.32
CA GLY A 128 -5.36 -2.70 0.09
C GLY A 128 -5.79 -1.25 -0.15
N HIS A 129 -5.11 -0.28 0.49
CA HIS A 129 -5.40 1.14 0.30
C HIS A 129 -4.25 1.86 -0.40
N CYS A 130 -4.61 2.86 -1.17
CA CYS A 130 -3.70 3.85 -1.75
C CYS A 130 -4.15 5.26 -1.36
N PHE A 131 -3.27 6.22 -1.60
CA PHE A 131 -3.57 7.62 -1.38
C PHE A 131 -2.96 8.50 -2.47
N THR A 132 -3.57 9.64 -2.68
CA THR A 132 -2.97 10.80 -3.34
C THR A 132 -2.84 11.94 -2.34
N PHE A 133 -1.74 12.68 -2.41
CA PHE A 133 -1.54 13.87 -1.60
C PHE A 133 -1.15 15.03 -2.52
N HIS A 134 -1.96 16.09 -2.48
CA HIS A 134 -1.79 17.30 -3.30
C HIS A 134 -2.28 18.50 -2.51
N ASN A 135 -1.56 19.62 -2.61
CA ASN A 135 -1.93 20.90 -1.96
C ASN A 135 -2.27 20.79 -0.45
N GLY A 136 -1.56 19.92 0.30
CA GLY A 136 -1.79 19.76 1.73
C GLY A 136 -2.91 18.81 2.11
N GLU A 137 -3.62 18.24 1.15
CA GLU A 137 -4.74 17.34 1.37
C GLU A 137 -4.38 15.90 0.97
N ILE A 138 -4.76 14.95 1.82
CA ILE A 138 -4.64 13.53 1.54
C ILE A 138 -6.00 12.94 1.18
N ASN A 139 -6.08 12.27 0.06
CA ASN A 139 -7.24 11.49 -0.35
C ASN A 139 -6.89 10.01 -0.35
N ILE A 140 -7.60 9.21 0.45
CA ILE A 140 -7.35 7.78 0.61
C ILE A 140 -8.49 7.00 0.00
N LYS A 141 -8.16 5.97 -0.78
CA LYS A 141 -9.14 5.03 -1.32
C LYS A 141 -8.69 3.59 -1.12
N ARG A 142 -9.67 2.71 -0.96
CA ARG A 142 -9.46 1.27 -1.01
C ARG A 142 -9.45 0.83 -2.46
N TYR A 143 -8.36 0.21 -2.90
CA TYR A 143 -8.23 -0.30 -4.27
C TYR A 143 -8.47 -1.82 -4.35
N TRP A 144 -8.37 -2.53 -3.23
CA TRP A 144 -8.56 -3.96 -3.16
C TRP A 144 -9.24 -4.39 -1.86
N GLU A 145 -10.11 -5.38 -1.96
CA GLU A 145 -10.70 -6.10 -0.83
C GLU A 145 -10.85 -7.59 -1.15
N PRO A 146 -10.71 -8.47 -0.14
CA PRO A 146 -10.99 -9.88 -0.35
C PRO A 146 -12.48 -10.10 -0.58
N THR A 147 -12.79 -10.89 -1.59
CA THR A 147 -14.16 -11.38 -1.84
C THR A 147 -14.27 -12.83 -1.34
N PHE A 148 -15.37 -13.14 -0.68
CA PHE A 148 -15.64 -14.48 -0.16
C PHE A 148 -16.95 -14.95 -0.77
N GLU A 149 -16.85 -15.54 -1.95
CA GLU A 149 -17.98 -16.12 -2.64
C GLU A 149 -17.86 -17.65 -2.58
N ALA A 150 -18.86 -18.31 -2.00
CA ALA A 150 -18.93 -19.77 -2.00
C ALA A 150 -19.26 -20.26 -3.41
N ASP A 151 -18.42 -21.07 -3.99
CA ASP A 151 -18.68 -21.75 -5.27
C ASP A 151 -19.18 -23.18 -4.99
N GLU A 152 -20.50 -23.34 -4.91
CA GLU A 152 -21.12 -24.63 -4.65
C GLU A 152 -21.11 -25.56 -5.88
N SER A 153 -20.63 -25.09 -7.03
CA SER A 153 -20.58 -25.90 -8.27
C SER A 153 -19.36 -26.82 -8.31
N LYS A 154 -18.34 -26.57 -7.50
CA LYS A 154 -17.09 -27.32 -7.49
C LYS A 154 -17.11 -28.48 -6.50
N SER A 155 -16.53 -29.58 -6.90
CA SER A 155 -16.26 -30.72 -6.02
C SER A 155 -15.08 -30.45 -5.07
N LEU A 156 -14.98 -31.24 -4.01
CA LEU A 156 -13.84 -31.20 -3.09
C LEU A 156 -12.49 -31.40 -3.81
N ASP A 157 -12.44 -32.33 -4.76
CA ASP A 157 -11.22 -32.66 -5.49
C ASP A 157 -10.75 -31.49 -6.38
N GLU A 158 -11.69 -30.75 -6.97
CA GLU A 158 -11.38 -29.53 -7.72
C GLU A 158 -10.81 -28.43 -6.81
N PHE A 159 -11.42 -28.19 -5.64
CA PHE A 159 -10.84 -27.25 -4.65
C PHE A 159 -9.46 -27.65 -4.18
N VAL A 160 -9.23 -28.93 -3.87
CA VAL A 160 -7.92 -29.43 -3.45
C VAL A 160 -6.88 -29.17 -4.55
N LYS A 161 -7.22 -29.42 -5.81
CA LYS A 161 -6.33 -29.16 -6.92
C LYS A 161 -6.04 -27.66 -7.09
N GLU A 162 -7.04 -26.80 -7.02
CA GLU A 162 -6.85 -25.35 -7.13
C GLU A 162 -5.98 -24.78 -6.01
N ILE A 163 -6.13 -25.28 -4.79
CA ILE A 163 -5.28 -24.90 -3.65
C ILE A 163 -3.84 -25.38 -3.90
N ASP A 164 -3.65 -26.60 -4.35
CA ASP A 164 -2.33 -27.15 -4.64
C ASP A 164 -1.64 -26.35 -5.76
N ASP A 165 -2.34 -26.07 -6.86
CA ASP A 165 -1.85 -25.25 -7.95
C ASP A 165 -1.45 -23.83 -7.45
N ALA A 166 -2.30 -23.20 -6.64
CA ALA A 166 -2.04 -21.86 -6.08
C ALA A 166 -0.86 -21.84 -5.08
N MET A 167 -0.57 -22.94 -4.41
CA MET A 167 0.57 -23.06 -3.48
C MET A 167 1.91 -23.27 -4.19
N HIS A 168 1.88 -23.74 -5.47
CA HIS A 168 3.08 -23.96 -6.27
C HIS A 168 3.39 -22.83 -7.26
N ASP A 169 2.47 -21.87 -7.45
CA ASP A 169 2.64 -20.69 -8.29
C ASP A 169 3.48 -19.60 -7.59
#